data_4a1a2818fba3ca8877e666905da3be54
#
_entry.id   4a1a2818fba3ca8877e666905da3be54
#
_cell.length_a   1.000
_cell.length_b   1.000
_cell.length_c   1.000
_cell.angle_alpha   90.00
_cell.angle_beta   90.00
_cell.angle_gamma   90.00
#
_symmetry.space_group_name_H-M   'P 1'
#
loop_
_entity.id
_entity.type
_entity.pdbx_description
1 polymer ?
#
loop_
_entity_poly.entity_id
_entity_poly.type
_entity_poly.pdbx_seq_one_letter_code
_entity_poly.pdbx_strand_id
1 'polypeptide(L)'
;VAATYDGRMMRLFVNGKEEASSAEQSGDILYPAANQGVIACYLDSNEKFPMDGVLLETKVLGRALGAPQITEEYTPGARLASFEPQLDATQRFVVRPYLQAVSKTGVTIMFETSRPCTATVEYGTSLPYAAKAESSQPSQFHEIALTGLETQTPYFYRVRCREEGGAELLGDDLTFQTAVHDDTPFSFAIIGDTQKNKPVIAQLQAFSFTLRPNFQIHLGDVVNTGADKAEWTEEMLDASWPMMSRVCMFPSLGNHEENHSNYYKYFSLPGPEYRYTYTYGNAQFWSIDTNKPVDPSSEQYKWIDETMAASKATWKFAYHHHPVYSSDENDYGDTYKGPSSYGDPRHRHLAALYEKHGVDIVFNGHIHSYERTWPIRDGKVDMERGVRYVVAGGGGGGLESASPTRPWFTQRVYRGHHVANVMISGRSLTMQAFDLEGRLFDVMEIAKPAPAASR
;
A
#
# COMPACT_ATOMS: atom_id res chain seq x y z
N VAL A 1 -17.23 -30.43 9.19
CA VAL A 1 -17.26 -30.82 7.76
C VAL A 1 -16.33 -32.01 7.55
N ALA A 2 -16.72 -33.00 6.75
CA ALA A 2 -15.84 -34.06 6.30
C ALA A 2 -16.02 -34.29 4.79
N ALA A 3 -14.95 -34.57 4.09
CA ALA A 3 -14.96 -34.95 2.70
C ALA A 3 -14.33 -36.36 2.58
N THR A 4 -14.92 -37.25 1.81
CA THR A 4 -14.38 -38.58 1.55
C THR A 4 -14.34 -38.88 0.06
N TYR A 5 -13.34 -39.66 -0.35
CA TYR A 5 -13.21 -40.15 -1.71
C TYR A 5 -12.76 -41.62 -1.70
N ASP A 6 -13.50 -42.51 -2.35
CA ASP A 6 -13.24 -43.93 -2.38
C ASP A 6 -12.69 -44.44 -3.73
N GLY A 7 -12.21 -43.56 -4.59
CA GLY A 7 -11.74 -43.82 -5.94
C GLY A 7 -12.85 -43.81 -7.00
N ARG A 8 -14.11 -43.61 -6.61
CA ARG A 8 -15.27 -43.56 -7.51
C ARG A 8 -16.28 -42.50 -7.16
N MET A 9 -16.39 -42.19 -5.86
CA MET A 9 -17.41 -41.25 -5.35
C MET A 9 -16.76 -40.31 -4.35
N MET A 10 -16.90 -39.01 -4.60
CA MET A 10 -16.67 -37.98 -3.59
C MET A 10 -17.95 -37.74 -2.80
N ARG A 11 -17.83 -37.56 -1.49
CA ARG A 11 -18.95 -37.23 -0.60
C ARG A 11 -18.53 -36.09 0.34
N LEU A 12 -19.45 -35.17 0.55
CA LEU A 12 -19.32 -34.09 1.50
C LEU A 12 -20.33 -34.27 2.64
N PHE A 13 -19.85 -34.13 3.85
CA PHE A 13 -20.66 -34.26 5.07
C PHE A 13 -20.59 -32.97 5.86
N VAL A 14 -21.73 -32.50 6.35
CA VAL A 14 -21.86 -31.37 7.27
C VAL A 14 -22.62 -31.84 8.50
N ASN A 15 -22.09 -31.58 9.68
CA ASN A 15 -22.70 -32.03 10.94
C ASN A 15 -23.02 -33.52 10.98
N GLY A 16 -22.12 -34.35 10.43
CA GLY A 16 -22.27 -35.82 10.38
C GLY A 16 -23.25 -36.35 9.34
N LYS A 17 -23.90 -35.50 8.55
CA LYS A 17 -24.86 -35.87 7.50
C LYS A 17 -24.26 -35.61 6.12
N GLU A 18 -24.52 -36.54 5.19
CA GLU A 18 -24.13 -36.33 3.78
C GLU A 18 -25.00 -35.24 3.16
N GLU A 19 -24.40 -34.22 2.64
CA GLU A 19 -25.04 -33.08 2.01
C GLU A 19 -24.88 -33.07 0.48
N ALA A 20 -23.79 -33.66 -0.03
CA ALA A 20 -23.53 -33.79 -1.45
C ALA A 20 -22.68 -34.97 -1.79
N SER A 21 -22.86 -35.53 -3.00
CA SER A 21 -21.95 -36.52 -3.57
C SER A 21 -21.82 -36.35 -5.09
N SER A 22 -20.67 -36.75 -5.65
CA SER A 22 -20.39 -36.69 -7.09
C SER A 22 -19.56 -37.91 -7.50
N ALA A 23 -19.88 -38.49 -8.66
CA ALA A 23 -19.14 -39.53 -9.35
C ALA A 23 -18.43 -39.02 -10.63
N GLU A 24 -18.37 -37.74 -10.85
CA GLU A 24 -17.76 -37.16 -12.05
C GLU A 24 -16.25 -37.35 -12.13
N GLN A 25 -15.61 -37.53 -10.98
CA GLN A 25 -14.19 -37.87 -10.87
C GLN A 25 -14.02 -39.30 -10.41
N SER A 26 -13.12 -40.04 -11.04
CA SER A 26 -12.82 -41.44 -10.66
C SER A 26 -11.34 -41.78 -10.90
N GLY A 27 -10.81 -42.73 -10.17
CA GLY A 27 -9.41 -43.17 -10.23
C GLY A 27 -8.60 -42.73 -9.01
N ASP A 28 -7.29 -42.79 -9.12
CA ASP A 28 -6.39 -42.41 -8.04
C ASP A 28 -6.27 -40.89 -7.87
N ILE A 29 -6.08 -40.44 -6.63
CA ILE A 29 -5.78 -39.02 -6.36
C ILE A 29 -4.35 -38.75 -6.82
N LEU A 30 -4.21 -37.79 -7.74
CA LEU A 30 -2.91 -37.36 -8.21
C LEU A 30 -2.35 -36.29 -7.23
N TYR A 31 -1.22 -36.60 -6.63
CA TYR A 31 -0.47 -35.66 -5.78
C TYR A 31 0.72 -35.15 -6.57
N PRO A 32 0.69 -33.92 -7.08
CA PRO A 32 1.87 -33.32 -7.71
C PRO A 32 2.99 -33.11 -6.69
N ALA A 33 4.23 -33.43 -7.09
CA ALA A 33 5.39 -33.45 -6.19
C ALA A 33 5.74 -32.11 -5.54
N ALA A 34 5.11 -31.00 -5.97
CA ALA A 34 5.41 -29.63 -5.54
C ALA A 34 4.23 -28.91 -4.86
N ASN A 35 3.13 -29.59 -4.55
CA ASN A 35 1.98 -28.93 -3.93
C ASN A 35 2.00 -28.99 -2.40
N GLN A 36 1.61 -27.89 -1.79
CA GLN A 36 1.33 -27.81 -0.35
C GLN A 36 -0.12 -28.23 -0.09
N GLY A 37 -0.34 -29.07 0.92
CA GLY A 37 -1.68 -29.29 1.47
C GLY A 37 -2.06 -28.08 2.33
N VAL A 38 -3.21 -27.49 2.07
CA VAL A 38 -3.75 -26.40 2.89
C VAL A 38 -5.03 -26.84 3.60
N ILE A 39 -5.24 -26.35 4.82
CA ILE A 39 -6.41 -26.63 5.64
C ILE A 39 -7.04 -25.30 6.00
N ALA A 40 -8.38 -25.22 5.94
CA ALA A 40 -9.14 -23.99 6.20
C ALA A 40 -8.77 -22.81 5.28
N CYS A 41 -8.34 -23.11 4.06
CA CYS A 41 -8.01 -22.12 3.06
C CYS A 41 -8.21 -22.71 1.67
N TYR A 42 -8.74 -21.94 0.73
CA TYR A 42 -8.57 -22.20 -0.69
C TYR A 42 -7.26 -21.52 -1.13
N LEU A 43 -6.42 -22.24 -1.80
CA LEU A 43 -5.14 -21.74 -2.32
C LEU A 43 -4.86 -22.33 -3.68
N ASP A 44 -4.67 -21.48 -4.67
CA ASP A 44 -4.11 -21.85 -5.97
C ASP A 44 -2.94 -20.94 -6.36
N SER A 45 -2.58 -20.87 -7.62
CA SER A 45 -1.41 -20.09 -8.08
C SER A 45 -1.59 -18.56 -8.00
N ASN A 46 -2.83 -18.09 -7.92
CA ASN A 46 -3.19 -16.68 -7.97
C ASN A 46 -4.23 -16.25 -6.95
N GLU A 47 -4.83 -17.19 -6.20
CA GLU A 47 -5.90 -16.89 -5.25
C GLU A 47 -5.68 -17.59 -3.90
N LYS A 48 -6.03 -16.89 -2.81
CA LYS A 48 -5.99 -17.40 -1.45
C LYS A 48 -7.23 -16.90 -0.70
N PHE A 49 -8.14 -17.82 -0.35
CA PHE A 49 -9.31 -17.51 0.45
C PHE A 49 -9.23 -18.24 1.79
N PRO A 50 -8.75 -17.58 2.87
CA PRO A 50 -8.75 -18.19 4.19
C PRO A 50 -10.18 -18.33 4.72
N MET A 51 -10.42 -19.38 5.48
CA MET A 51 -11.68 -19.55 6.20
C MET A 51 -11.69 -18.64 7.44
N ASP A 52 -12.72 -17.85 7.58
CA ASP A 52 -12.99 -17.13 8.83
C ASP A 52 -13.74 -18.05 9.80
N GLY A 53 -13.02 -18.57 10.80
CA GLY A 53 -13.60 -19.53 11.75
C GLY A 53 -12.55 -20.22 12.61
N VAL A 54 -13.02 -21.13 13.44
CA VAL A 54 -12.19 -21.92 14.36
C VAL A 54 -12.12 -23.36 13.91
N LEU A 55 -10.90 -23.86 13.73
CA LEU A 55 -10.63 -25.26 13.40
C LEU A 55 -10.24 -25.99 14.69
N LEU A 56 -11.12 -26.85 15.20
CA LEU A 56 -10.92 -27.57 16.46
C LEU A 56 -10.03 -28.79 16.31
N GLU A 57 -10.26 -29.55 15.23
CA GLU A 57 -9.53 -30.77 14.95
C GLU A 57 -9.54 -31.04 13.45
N THR A 58 -8.44 -31.57 12.94
CA THR A 58 -8.34 -32.06 11.57
C THR A 58 -7.78 -33.45 11.54
N LYS A 59 -8.44 -34.34 10.80
CA LYS A 59 -7.97 -35.70 10.55
C LYS A 59 -7.83 -35.94 9.05
N VAL A 60 -6.67 -36.42 8.64
CA VAL A 60 -6.43 -36.92 7.27
C VAL A 60 -6.21 -38.40 7.34
N LEU A 61 -7.04 -39.16 6.67
CA LEU A 61 -7.03 -40.63 6.71
C LEU A 61 -6.72 -41.16 5.32
N GLY A 62 -5.87 -42.20 5.26
CA GLY A 62 -5.52 -42.90 4.02
C GLY A 62 -6.63 -43.83 3.48
N ARG A 63 -7.87 -43.71 3.97
CA ARG A 63 -9.05 -44.46 3.52
C ARG A 63 -10.31 -43.63 3.62
N ALA A 64 -11.25 -43.84 2.73
CA ALA A 64 -12.58 -43.26 2.83
C ALA A 64 -13.36 -43.85 4.02
N LEU A 65 -13.97 -42.98 4.82
CA LEU A 65 -14.96 -43.38 5.82
C LEU A 65 -16.35 -43.42 5.19
N GLY A 66 -17.15 -44.40 5.58
CA GLY A 66 -18.57 -44.46 5.22
C GLY A 66 -19.42 -43.51 6.10
N ALA A 67 -20.63 -43.17 5.65
CA ALA A 67 -21.55 -42.27 6.36
C ALA A 67 -21.78 -42.68 7.84
N PRO A 68 -21.95 -43.97 8.24
CA PRO A 68 -22.07 -44.31 9.65
C PRO A 68 -20.83 -43.95 10.48
N GLN A 69 -19.64 -44.14 9.93
CA GLN A 69 -18.38 -43.81 10.60
C GLN A 69 -18.18 -42.29 10.74
N ILE A 70 -18.57 -41.52 9.74
CA ILE A 70 -18.57 -40.06 9.83
C ILE A 70 -19.55 -39.55 10.89
N THR A 71 -20.75 -40.15 10.95
CA THR A 71 -21.76 -39.83 11.98
C THR A 71 -21.28 -40.17 13.38
N GLU A 72 -20.57 -41.27 13.55
CA GLU A 72 -19.99 -41.74 14.83
C GLU A 72 -18.86 -40.77 15.28
N GLU A 73 -18.01 -40.31 14.35
CA GLU A 73 -16.95 -39.30 14.61
C GLU A 73 -17.55 -37.93 14.96
N TYR A 74 -18.76 -37.62 14.48
CA TYR A 74 -19.47 -36.40 14.79
C TYR A 74 -20.18 -36.54 16.14
N THR A 75 -19.68 -35.84 17.16
CA THR A 75 -20.32 -35.77 18.49
C THR A 75 -20.89 -34.37 18.69
N PRO A 76 -22.21 -34.11 18.43
CA PRO A 76 -22.79 -32.81 18.58
C PRO A 76 -22.70 -32.30 20.03
N GLY A 77 -22.22 -31.10 20.21
CA GLY A 77 -22.31 -30.33 21.48
C GLY A 77 -21.25 -30.62 22.55
N ALA A 78 -20.72 -31.84 22.68
CA ALA A 78 -19.77 -32.15 23.74
C ALA A 78 -18.39 -31.49 23.56
N ARG A 79 -17.96 -31.26 22.31
CA ARG A 79 -16.69 -30.58 21.99
C ARG A 79 -16.84 -29.07 21.91
N LEU A 80 -18.01 -28.56 21.49
CA LEU A 80 -18.26 -27.11 21.46
C LEU A 80 -18.48 -26.52 22.86
N ALA A 81 -19.07 -27.28 23.78
CA ALA A 81 -19.32 -26.81 25.17
C ALA A 81 -18.04 -26.71 26.03
N SER A 82 -16.95 -27.38 25.63
CA SER A 82 -15.65 -27.32 26.32
C SER A 82 -14.61 -26.46 25.57
N PHE A 83 -14.97 -25.91 24.41
CA PHE A 83 -14.09 -25.05 23.65
C PHE A 83 -14.32 -23.59 24.06
N GLU A 84 -13.58 -23.17 25.05
CA GLU A 84 -13.21 -21.77 25.12
C GLU A 84 -12.02 -21.60 24.15
N PRO A 85 -12.15 -20.78 23.10
CA PRO A 85 -10.98 -20.42 22.30
C PRO A 85 -9.98 -19.86 23.31
N GLN A 86 -8.89 -20.58 23.55
CA GLN A 86 -7.71 -19.97 24.15
C GLN A 86 -7.20 -18.98 23.09
N LEU A 87 -7.93 -17.86 22.97
CA LEU A 87 -7.37 -16.66 22.41
C LEU A 87 -6.05 -16.48 23.15
N ASP A 88 -4.97 -16.41 22.41
CA ASP A 88 -3.65 -16.18 22.96
C ASP A 88 -3.81 -15.09 24.06
N ALA A 89 -3.73 -15.52 25.32
CA ALA A 89 -4.09 -14.69 26.46
C ALA A 89 -3.13 -13.50 26.62
N THR A 90 -2.08 -13.48 25.80
CA THR A 90 -1.05 -12.46 25.84
C THR A 90 -1.46 -11.28 24.94
N GLN A 91 -1.55 -10.09 25.53
CA GLN A 91 -1.71 -8.86 24.78
C GLN A 91 -0.53 -8.69 23.82
N ARG A 92 -0.80 -8.41 22.54
CA ARG A 92 0.23 -8.19 21.52
C ARG A 92 -0.19 -7.12 20.54
N PHE A 93 0.75 -6.57 19.80
CA PHE A 93 0.47 -5.78 18.62
C PHE A 93 0.03 -6.68 17.46
N VAL A 94 -1.16 -6.45 16.94
CA VAL A 94 -1.62 -6.99 15.64
C VAL A 94 -0.98 -6.20 14.52
N VAL A 95 -0.95 -4.86 14.67
CA VAL A 95 -0.16 -3.95 13.84
C VAL A 95 0.75 -3.16 14.78
N ARG A 96 2.05 -3.28 14.57
CA ARG A 96 3.07 -2.57 15.35
C ARG A 96 3.00 -1.06 15.11
N PRO A 97 3.44 -0.22 16.05
CA PRO A 97 3.38 1.23 15.90
C PRO A 97 4.06 1.74 14.63
N TYR A 98 3.35 2.57 13.88
CA TYR A 98 3.82 3.21 12.66
C TYR A 98 3.35 4.67 12.55
N LEU A 99 3.95 5.42 11.65
CA LEU A 99 3.78 6.85 11.52
C LEU A 99 2.84 7.22 10.38
N GLN A 100 2.01 8.24 10.62
CA GLN A 100 1.13 8.86 9.64
C GLN A 100 1.13 10.39 9.75
N ALA A 101 0.66 11.09 8.73
CA ALA A 101 0.35 12.51 8.75
C ALA A 101 1.49 13.41 9.28
N VAL A 102 2.76 13.14 8.92
CA VAL A 102 3.86 13.99 9.34
C VAL A 102 3.70 15.42 8.79
N SER A 103 3.90 16.38 9.67
CA SER A 103 3.88 17.82 9.35
C SER A 103 5.05 18.53 10.01
N LYS A 104 5.16 19.85 9.86
CA LYS A 104 6.17 20.65 10.55
C LYS A 104 6.05 20.62 12.08
N THR A 105 4.84 20.39 12.58
CA THR A 105 4.54 20.51 14.01
C THR A 105 3.79 19.33 14.59
N GLY A 106 3.72 18.21 13.88
CA GLY A 106 3.00 17.03 14.34
C GLY A 106 3.27 15.79 13.54
N VAL A 107 2.83 14.65 14.11
CA VAL A 107 2.80 13.32 13.50
C VAL A 107 1.71 12.51 14.19
N THR A 108 1.13 11.55 13.51
CA THR A 108 0.18 10.59 14.09
C THR A 108 0.86 9.24 14.26
N ILE A 109 0.71 8.63 15.44
CA ILE A 109 1.16 7.27 15.74
C ILE A 109 -0.05 6.35 15.68
N MET A 110 0.00 5.34 14.81
CA MET A 110 -1.07 4.36 14.63
C MET A 110 -0.58 2.95 14.96
N PHE A 111 -1.48 2.13 15.51
CA PHE A 111 -1.22 0.71 15.80
C PHE A 111 -2.51 -0.03 16.14
N GLU A 112 -2.48 -1.35 16.09
CA GLU A 112 -3.60 -2.21 16.49
C GLU A 112 -3.12 -3.27 17.49
N THR A 113 -3.90 -3.50 18.55
CA THR A 113 -3.63 -4.50 19.59
C THR A 113 -4.65 -5.64 19.53
N SER A 114 -4.29 -6.82 20.04
CA SER A 114 -5.14 -8.01 20.04
C SER A 114 -6.39 -7.88 20.91
N ARG A 115 -6.33 -7.02 21.94
CA ARG A 115 -7.44 -6.73 22.87
C ARG A 115 -7.50 -5.25 23.18
N PRO A 116 -8.67 -4.72 23.58
CA PRO A 116 -8.79 -3.31 23.95
C PRO A 116 -7.85 -2.94 25.10
N CYS A 117 -7.16 -1.81 24.96
CA CYS A 117 -6.29 -1.25 26.00
C CYS A 117 -6.34 0.28 25.98
N THR A 118 -5.93 0.91 27.07
CA THR A 118 -5.52 2.32 27.06
C THR A 118 -4.09 2.41 26.57
N ALA A 119 -3.79 3.42 25.77
CA ALA A 119 -2.48 3.59 25.18
C ALA A 119 -1.85 4.93 25.54
N THR A 120 -0.54 4.91 25.74
CA THR A 120 0.31 6.08 25.96
C THR A 120 1.44 6.06 24.96
N VAL A 121 1.62 7.16 24.23
CA VAL A 121 2.83 7.42 23.43
C VAL A 121 3.75 8.30 24.29
N GLU A 122 4.88 7.75 24.69
CA GLU A 122 5.97 8.50 25.35
C GLU A 122 6.88 9.04 24.26
N TYR A 123 7.26 10.33 24.29
CA TYR A 123 8.10 10.92 23.26
C TYR A 123 8.98 12.07 23.76
N GLY A 124 10.01 12.42 23.01
CA GLY A 124 10.91 13.53 23.31
C GLY A 124 12.11 13.60 22.36
N THR A 125 12.85 14.69 22.42
CA THR A 125 14.09 14.90 21.64
C THR A 125 15.30 14.18 22.23
N SER A 126 15.16 13.63 23.41
CA SER A 126 16.17 12.85 24.13
C SER A 126 15.52 11.80 25.04
N LEU A 127 16.32 10.88 25.56
CA LEU A 127 15.92 9.94 26.60
C LEU A 127 16.43 10.44 27.97
N PRO A 128 15.67 10.26 29.06
CA PRO A 128 14.32 9.69 29.12
C PRO A 128 13.28 10.60 28.43
N TYR A 129 12.15 10.01 28.01
CA TYR A 129 11.08 10.75 27.35
C TYR A 129 10.56 11.91 28.21
N ALA A 130 10.43 13.09 27.60
CA ALA A 130 10.01 14.31 28.31
C ALA A 130 8.50 14.57 28.25
N ALA A 131 7.80 13.94 27.31
CA ALA A 131 6.38 14.18 27.06
C ALA A 131 5.62 12.86 26.82
N LYS A 132 4.30 12.94 26.92
CA LYS A 132 3.40 11.83 26.61
C LYS A 132 2.10 12.32 25.99
N ALA A 133 1.48 11.47 25.18
CA ALA A 133 0.12 11.60 24.67
C ALA A 133 -0.64 10.30 24.98
N GLU A 134 -1.92 10.41 25.33
CA GLU A 134 -2.71 9.27 25.82
C GLU A 134 -3.98 9.10 24.99
N SER A 135 -4.41 7.85 24.77
CA SER A 135 -5.73 7.59 24.22
C SER A 135 -6.82 7.94 25.24
N SER A 136 -7.94 8.47 24.74
CA SER A 136 -9.05 8.91 25.58
C SER A 136 -9.87 7.74 26.16
N GLN A 137 -9.89 6.60 25.47
CA GLN A 137 -10.68 5.40 25.81
C GLN A 137 -9.91 4.13 25.45
N PRO A 138 -10.21 3.00 26.11
CA PRO A 138 -9.71 1.70 25.69
C PRO A 138 -10.18 1.36 24.27
N SER A 139 -9.25 0.94 23.42
CA SER A 139 -9.51 0.51 22.03
C SER A 139 -8.54 -0.59 21.62
N GLN A 140 -8.88 -1.35 20.59
CA GLN A 140 -7.92 -2.21 19.90
C GLN A 140 -7.12 -1.42 18.85
N PHE A 141 -7.77 -0.46 18.20
CA PHE A 141 -7.14 0.38 17.20
C PHE A 141 -6.89 1.78 17.78
N HIS A 142 -5.68 2.26 17.60
CA HIS A 142 -5.25 3.54 18.15
C HIS A 142 -4.70 4.45 17.05
N GLU A 143 -5.13 5.70 17.11
CA GLU A 143 -4.64 6.81 16.33
C GLU A 143 -4.36 7.96 17.29
N ILE A 144 -3.09 8.23 17.56
CA ILE A 144 -2.66 9.19 18.59
C ILE A 144 -1.83 10.29 17.92
N ALA A 145 -2.40 11.49 17.82
CA ALA A 145 -1.74 12.64 17.27
C ALA A 145 -0.78 13.28 18.29
N LEU A 146 0.46 13.49 17.89
CA LEU A 146 1.43 14.33 18.57
C LEU A 146 1.44 15.70 17.90
N THR A 147 1.17 16.75 18.65
CA THR A 147 1.07 18.13 18.15
C THR A 147 1.96 19.09 18.93
N GLY A 148 2.22 20.28 18.37
CA GLY A 148 3.08 21.28 19.01
C GLY A 148 4.56 20.89 19.00
N LEU A 149 4.95 20.04 18.08
CA LEU A 149 6.34 19.62 17.88
C LEU A 149 7.16 20.72 17.19
N GLU A 150 8.46 20.67 17.37
CA GLU A 150 9.38 21.59 16.67
C GLU A 150 9.62 21.09 15.23
N THR A 151 9.72 22.01 14.29
CA THR A 151 9.98 21.73 12.87
C THR A 151 11.39 21.16 12.69
N GLN A 152 11.54 20.25 11.74
CA GLN A 152 12.83 19.66 11.35
C GLN A 152 13.60 19.03 12.52
N THR A 153 12.87 18.46 13.48
CA THR A 153 13.45 18.00 14.74
C THR A 153 13.27 16.48 14.87
N PRO A 154 14.34 15.75 15.16
CA PRO A 154 14.25 14.31 15.46
C PRO A 154 13.66 14.08 16.85
N TYR A 155 12.78 13.10 16.95
CA TYR A 155 12.15 12.65 18.18
C TYR A 155 12.35 11.15 18.37
N PHE A 156 12.50 10.75 19.62
CA PHE A 156 12.30 9.36 20.07
C PHE A 156 10.84 9.18 20.48
N TYR A 157 10.29 8.00 20.25
CA TYR A 157 8.95 7.65 20.76
C TYR A 157 8.86 6.17 21.11
N ARG A 158 7.91 5.84 21.97
CA ARG A 158 7.56 4.47 22.35
C ARG A 158 6.08 4.40 22.71
N VAL A 159 5.44 3.29 22.34
CA VAL A 159 4.04 3.01 22.72
C VAL A 159 4.01 2.09 23.93
N ARG A 160 3.12 2.41 24.86
CA ARG A 160 2.80 1.62 26.04
C ARG A 160 1.29 1.39 26.08
N CYS A 161 0.86 0.13 26.15
CA CYS A 161 -0.55 -0.24 26.24
C CYS A 161 -0.82 -0.93 27.58
N ARG A 162 -1.95 -0.59 28.20
CA ARG A 162 -2.37 -1.18 29.47
C ARG A 162 -3.82 -1.66 29.38
N GLU A 163 -4.03 -2.95 29.63
CA GLU A 163 -5.36 -3.50 29.82
C GLU A 163 -5.86 -3.19 31.21
N GLU A 164 -7.19 -3.14 31.39
CA GLU A 164 -7.79 -3.03 32.71
C GLU A 164 -7.51 -4.31 33.53
N GLY A 165 -6.74 -4.16 34.58
CA GLY A 165 -6.30 -5.29 35.44
C GLY A 165 -5.30 -6.26 34.79
N GLY A 166 -4.77 -5.95 33.62
CA GLY A 166 -3.87 -6.79 32.84
C GLY A 166 -2.41 -6.37 32.83
N ALA A 167 -1.62 -7.16 32.10
CA ALA A 167 -0.21 -6.89 31.87
C ALA A 167 -0.02 -5.67 30.95
N GLU A 168 1.16 -5.06 31.05
CA GLU A 168 1.57 -3.97 30.19
C GLU A 168 2.24 -4.51 28.93
N LEU A 169 1.80 -4.04 27.75
CA LEU A 169 2.47 -4.26 26.47
C LEU A 169 3.34 -3.04 26.16
N LEU A 170 4.63 -3.26 26.00
CA LEU A 170 5.61 -2.23 25.68
C LEU A 170 6.13 -2.41 24.26
N GLY A 171 6.05 -1.35 23.46
CA GLY A 171 6.64 -1.30 22.12
C GLY A 171 8.13 -0.95 22.15
N ASP A 172 8.75 -1.01 20.98
CA ASP A 172 10.14 -0.65 20.77
C ASP A 172 10.40 0.85 20.94
N ASP A 173 11.64 1.21 21.28
CA ASP A 173 12.12 2.57 21.20
C ASP A 173 12.38 2.93 19.72
N LEU A 174 11.61 3.86 19.19
CA LEU A 174 11.59 4.23 17.78
C LEU A 174 11.93 5.72 17.62
N THR A 175 12.13 6.14 16.37
CA THR A 175 12.48 7.54 16.06
C THR A 175 11.69 8.03 14.85
N PHE A 176 11.40 9.33 14.82
CA PHE A 176 10.89 10.03 13.63
C PHE A 176 11.51 11.43 13.56
N GLN A 177 11.30 12.09 12.45
CA GLN A 177 11.61 13.51 12.26
C GLN A 177 10.37 14.23 11.73
N THR A 178 10.07 15.41 12.29
CA THR A 178 9.06 16.33 11.75
C THR A 178 9.48 16.88 10.39
N ALA A 179 8.51 17.37 9.59
CA ALA A 179 8.79 17.91 8.27
C ALA A 179 9.78 19.07 8.32
N VAL A 180 10.59 19.18 7.28
CA VAL A 180 11.68 20.14 7.19
C VAL A 180 11.21 21.58 6.89
N HIS A 181 12.07 22.57 7.10
CA HIS A 181 11.85 23.95 6.64
C HIS A 181 11.83 24.03 5.12
N ASP A 182 11.22 25.10 4.57
CA ASP A 182 11.01 25.23 3.13
C ASP A 182 12.30 25.39 2.31
N ASP A 183 13.39 25.76 2.93
CA ASP A 183 14.71 25.93 2.31
C ASP A 183 15.65 24.72 2.53
N THR A 184 15.23 23.75 3.31
CA THR A 184 16.04 22.58 3.61
C THR A 184 15.92 21.52 2.51
N PRO A 185 17.03 20.93 2.04
CA PRO A 185 16.99 19.78 1.16
C PRO A 185 16.26 18.59 1.80
N PHE A 186 15.50 17.85 1.01
CA PHE A 186 14.79 16.66 1.45
C PHE A 186 14.67 15.62 0.34
N SER A 187 14.27 14.41 0.70
CA SER A 187 14.00 13.35 -0.26
C SER A 187 12.73 12.59 0.09
N PHE A 188 12.13 11.96 -0.92
CA PHE A 188 11.01 11.06 -0.74
C PHE A 188 11.12 9.83 -1.62
N ALA A 189 10.67 8.70 -1.09
CA ALA A 189 10.61 7.45 -1.83
C ALA A 189 9.26 7.28 -2.53
N ILE A 190 9.22 6.46 -3.58
CA ILE A 190 8.03 6.18 -4.38
C ILE A 190 7.95 4.68 -4.60
N ILE A 191 6.81 4.11 -4.28
CA ILE A 191 6.46 2.72 -4.54
C ILE A 191 4.98 2.64 -4.95
N GLY A 192 4.58 1.66 -5.73
CA GLY A 192 3.18 1.41 -6.08
C GLY A 192 2.94 -0.07 -6.30
N ASP A 193 1.67 -0.49 -6.23
CA ASP A 193 1.23 -1.83 -6.60
C ASP A 193 1.97 -2.93 -5.82
N THR A 194 2.01 -2.77 -4.50
CA THR A 194 2.64 -3.73 -3.59
C THR A 194 1.84 -5.01 -3.48
N GLN A 195 0.52 -4.91 -3.45
CA GLN A 195 -0.42 -6.02 -3.43
C GLN A 195 -0.03 -7.10 -2.41
N LYS A 196 -0.01 -8.39 -2.77
CA LYS A 196 0.18 -9.54 -1.87
C LYS A 196 1.61 -10.12 -1.85
N ASN A 197 2.61 -9.42 -2.33
CA ASN A 197 3.98 -9.98 -2.44
C ASN A 197 4.88 -9.55 -1.28
N LYS A 198 4.57 -10.01 -0.08
CA LYS A 198 5.29 -9.68 1.15
C LYS A 198 6.83 -9.74 1.04
N PRO A 199 7.47 -10.77 0.44
CA PRO A 199 8.93 -10.81 0.32
C PRO A 199 9.50 -9.65 -0.50
N VAL A 200 8.87 -9.31 -1.63
CA VAL A 200 9.29 -8.21 -2.49
C VAL A 200 9.08 -6.88 -1.78
N ILE A 201 7.91 -6.68 -1.15
CA ILE A 201 7.63 -5.47 -0.36
C ILE A 201 8.72 -5.27 0.70
N ALA A 202 9.00 -6.30 1.49
CA ALA A 202 9.99 -6.22 2.57
C ALA A 202 11.39 -5.85 2.05
N GLN A 203 11.81 -6.43 0.93
CA GLN A 203 13.12 -6.15 0.33
C GLN A 203 13.19 -4.72 -0.22
N LEU A 204 12.18 -4.26 -0.96
CA LEU A 204 12.13 -2.90 -1.50
C LEU A 204 12.03 -1.85 -0.39
N GLN A 205 11.25 -2.10 0.66
CA GLN A 205 11.11 -1.19 1.80
C GLN A 205 12.40 -1.12 2.61
N ALA A 206 13.08 -2.24 2.85
CA ALA A 206 14.37 -2.27 3.51
C ALA A 206 15.42 -1.49 2.72
N PHE A 207 15.50 -1.68 1.40
CA PHE A 207 16.38 -0.92 0.53
C PHE A 207 16.01 0.58 0.51
N SER A 208 14.72 0.90 0.33
CA SER A 208 14.22 2.27 0.32
C SER A 208 14.60 3.03 1.59
N PHE A 209 14.55 2.38 2.75
CA PHE A 209 14.96 2.97 4.02
C PHE A 209 16.46 3.33 4.05
N THR A 210 17.33 2.60 3.32
CA THR A 210 18.77 2.95 3.24
C THR A 210 19.02 4.26 2.50
N LEU A 211 18.08 4.68 1.63
CA LEU A 211 18.15 5.95 0.90
C LEU A 211 17.77 7.17 1.78
N ARG A 212 17.33 6.92 3.03
CA ARG A 212 16.98 7.93 4.03
C ARG A 212 15.91 8.93 3.56
N PRO A 213 14.78 8.49 2.99
CA PRO A 213 13.73 9.40 2.61
C PRO A 213 13.07 10.03 3.86
N ASN A 214 12.61 11.26 3.72
CA ASN A 214 11.85 11.95 4.76
C ASN A 214 10.41 11.44 4.85
N PHE A 215 9.84 11.00 3.72
CA PHE A 215 8.54 10.35 3.63
C PHE A 215 8.48 9.47 2.38
N GLN A 216 7.44 8.67 2.26
CA GLN A 216 7.18 7.84 1.09
C GLN A 216 5.81 8.16 0.52
N ILE A 217 5.68 8.18 -0.80
CA ILE A 217 4.38 8.13 -1.49
C ILE A 217 4.13 6.71 -2.01
N HIS A 218 2.86 6.29 -1.94
CA HIS A 218 2.42 5.03 -2.50
C HIS A 218 1.35 5.28 -3.58
N LEU A 219 1.52 4.67 -4.73
CA LEU A 219 0.76 4.98 -5.94
C LEU A 219 -0.55 4.18 -6.09
N GLY A 220 -1.07 3.63 -4.98
CA GLY A 220 -2.28 2.79 -4.97
C GLY A 220 -1.96 1.31 -5.14
N ASP A 221 -3.01 0.48 -5.04
CA ASP A 221 -2.91 -0.98 -4.97
C ASP A 221 -1.91 -1.43 -3.90
N VAL A 222 -2.14 -0.88 -2.70
CA VAL A 222 -1.38 -1.19 -1.48
C VAL A 222 -1.56 -2.67 -1.10
N VAL A 223 -2.78 -3.16 -1.29
CA VAL A 223 -3.22 -4.55 -1.10
C VAL A 223 -3.83 -5.10 -2.37
N ASN A 224 -4.00 -6.41 -2.47
CA ASN A 224 -4.68 -7.04 -3.60
C ASN A 224 -6.21 -7.03 -3.44
N THR A 225 -6.70 -7.05 -2.20
CA THR A 225 -8.13 -7.09 -1.88
C THR A 225 -8.41 -6.16 -0.69
N GLY A 226 -9.04 -5.01 -0.94
CA GLY A 226 -9.28 -4.00 0.09
C GLY A 226 -10.04 -4.52 1.31
N ALA A 227 -10.96 -5.50 1.13
CA ALA A 227 -11.73 -6.10 2.21
C ALA A 227 -10.94 -7.12 3.06
N ASP A 228 -9.83 -7.68 2.56
CA ASP A 228 -9.04 -8.67 3.29
C ASP A 228 -8.12 -7.99 4.30
N LYS A 229 -8.51 -8.03 5.57
CA LYS A 229 -7.73 -7.46 6.67
C LYS A 229 -6.31 -8.04 6.78
N ALA A 230 -6.12 -9.31 6.49
CA ALA A 230 -4.80 -9.96 6.62
C ALA A 230 -3.80 -9.37 5.62
N GLU A 231 -4.22 -9.04 4.40
CA GLU A 231 -3.36 -8.37 3.43
C GLU A 231 -2.86 -7.01 3.94
N TRP A 232 -3.72 -6.26 4.65
CA TRP A 232 -3.30 -5.01 5.30
C TRP A 232 -2.32 -5.23 6.44
N THR A 233 -2.65 -6.15 7.36
CA THR A 233 -1.94 -6.25 8.64
C THR A 233 -0.71 -7.14 8.58
N GLU A 234 -0.80 -8.30 7.90
CA GLU A 234 0.22 -9.34 7.90
C GLU A 234 1.15 -9.26 6.68
N GLU A 235 0.67 -8.69 5.58
CA GLU A 235 1.47 -8.59 4.36
C GLU A 235 2.05 -7.19 4.20
N MET A 236 1.22 -6.16 4.03
CA MET A 236 1.69 -4.81 3.72
C MET A 236 2.31 -4.10 4.94
N LEU A 237 1.54 -3.91 6.02
CA LEU A 237 2.01 -3.15 7.18
C LEU A 237 3.17 -3.86 7.90
N ASP A 238 3.14 -5.18 8.00
CA ASP A 238 4.24 -5.93 8.62
C ASP A 238 5.52 -5.90 7.77
N ALA A 239 5.40 -6.08 6.43
CA ALA A 239 6.55 -5.98 5.53
C ALA A 239 7.15 -4.57 5.47
N SER A 240 6.30 -3.54 5.56
CA SER A 240 6.71 -2.14 5.49
C SER A 240 7.10 -1.54 6.85
N TRP A 241 6.87 -2.25 7.95
CA TRP A 241 7.07 -1.73 9.29
C TRP A 241 8.48 -1.20 9.57
N PRO A 242 9.59 -1.82 9.13
CA PRO A 242 10.93 -1.27 9.37
C PRO A 242 11.09 0.17 8.86
N MET A 243 10.38 0.52 7.79
CA MET A 243 10.34 1.87 7.25
C MET A 243 9.23 2.68 7.92
N MET A 244 7.98 2.22 7.90
CA MET A 244 6.82 2.98 8.38
C MET A 244 6.84 3.30 9.87
N SER A 245 7.60 2.57 10.67
CA SER A 245 7.86 2.91 12.07
C SER A 245 8.71 4.18 12.26
N ARG A 246 9.31 4.72 11.18
CA ARG A 246 10.23 5.87 11.20
C ARG A 246 9.94 6.92 10.14
N VAL A 247 9.22 6.55 9.08
CA VAL A 247 8.96 7.34 7.89
C VAL A 247 7.47 7.24 7.54
N CYS A 248 6.77 8.35 7.40
CA CYS A 248 5.36 8.36 7.02
C CYS A 248 5.16 7.97 5.56
N MET A 249 4.07 7.27 5.29
CA MET A 249 3.61 6.96 3.93
C MET A 249 2.36 7.79 3.60
N PHE A 250 2.32 8.36 2.39
CA PHE A 250 1.20 9.10 1.82
C PHE A 250 0.68 8.37 0.58
N PRO A 251 -0.32 7.48 0.70
CA PRO A 251 -0.84 6.71 -0.41
C PRO A 251 -1.87 7.47 -1.25
N SER A 252 -2.04 7.08 -2.52
CA SER A 252 -3.29 7.25 -3.27
C SER A 252 -4.11 5.96 -3.24
N LEU A 253 -5.41 6.05 -3.55
CA LEU A 253 -6.25 4.86 -3.75
C LEU A 253 -6.00 4.24 -5.12
N GLY A 254 -5.79 2.93 -5.15
CA GLY A 254 -5.86 2.12 -6.35
C GLY A 254 -7.22 1.43 -6.52
N ASN A 255 -7.37 0.63 -7.56
CA ASN A 255 -8.63 -0.09 -7.78
C ASN A 255 -8.76 -1.33 -6.87
N HIS A 256 -7.68 -1.92 -6.42
CA HIS A 256 -7.68 -3.06 -5.52
C HIS A 256 -8.08 -2.73 -4.08
N GLU A 257 -7.96 -1.48 -3.65
CA GLU A 257 -8.53 -1.02 -2.38
C GLU A 257 -10.06 -1.00 -2.39
N GLU A 258 -10.72 -0.98 -3.56
CA GLU A 258 -12.19 -0.98 -3.72
C GLU A 258 -12.90 0.12 -2.90
N ASN A 259 -12.18 1.19 -2.56
CA ASN A 259 -12.65 2.23 -1.62
C ASN A 259 -13.12 1.65 -0.27
N HIS A 260 -12.53 0.53 0.16
CA HIS A 260 -12.92 -0.18 1.37
C HIS A 260 -12.53 0.58 2.65
N SER A 261 -13.29 0.39 3.72
CA SER A 261 -13.08 1.05 5.02
C SER A 261 -11.71 0.76 5.66
N ASN A 262 -11.05 -0.34 5.29
CA ASN A 262 -9.70 -0.65 5.77
C ASN A 262 -8.66 0.39 5.33
N TYR A 263 -8.79 0.98 4.13
CA TYR A 263 -7.91 2.08 3.70
C TYR A 263 -8.00 3.25 4.70
N TYR A 264 -9.20 3.68 5.03
CA TYR A 264 -9.44 4.77 5.98
C TYR A 264 -9.18 4.39 7.44
N LYS A 265 -9.12 3.09 7.74
CA LYS A 265 -8.73 2.60 9.07
C LYS A 265 -7.22 2.61 9.27
N TYR A 266 -6.45 2.21 8.25
CA TYR A 266 -5.01 2.02 8.38
C TYR A 266 -4.18 3.21 7.90
N PHE A 267 -4.81 4.24 7.34
CA PHE A 267 -4.15 5.50 7.01
C PHE A 267 -4.88 6.67 7.69
N SER A 268 -4.09 7.63 8.19
CA SER A 268 -4.55 8.92 8.71
C SER A 268 -3.98 10.00 7.78
N LEU A 269 -4.84 10.56 6.95
CA LEU A 269 -4.45 11.45 5.86
C LEU A 269 -5.21 12.78 5.95
N PRO A 270 -4.77 13.84 5.26
CA PRO A 270 -5.57 15.06 5.19
C PRO A 270 -6.95 14.77 4.59
N GLY A 271 -8.01 15.28 5.22
CA GLY A 271 -9.38 15.05 4.74
C GLY A 271 -9.64 15.59 3.33
N PRO A 272 -10.45 14.89 2.54
CA PRO A 272 -11.29 13.73 2.88
C PRO A 272 -10.61 12.36 2.66
N GLU A 273 -9.29 12.26 2.70
CA GLU A 273 -8.40 11.08 2.63
C GLU A 273 -8.34 10.36 1.28
N TYR A 274 -9.45 10.23 0.54
CA TYR A 274 -9.43 9.66 -0.82
C TYR A 274 -8.78 10.60 -1.85
N ARG A 275 -8.76 11.90 -1.55
CA ARG A 275 -8.02 12.96 -2.27
C ARG A 275 -7.50 13.98 -1.27
N TYR A 276 -6.29 14.41 -1.39
CA TYR A 276 -5.71 15.41 -0.48
C TYR A 276 -4.51 16.11 -1.08
N THR A 277 -4.13 17.22 -0.47
CA THR A 277 -2.90 17.94 -0.79
C THR A 277 -2.15 18.27 0.49
N TYR A 278 -0.84 18.24 0.41
CA TYR A 278 0.05 18.60 1.51
C TYR A 278 1.32 19.27 0.98
N THR A 279 2.02 19.97 1.85
CA THR A 279 3.32 20.57 1.55
C THR A 279 4.41 19.88 2.35
N TYR A 280 5.58 19.72 1.74
CA TYR A 280 6.79 19.26 2.41
C TYR A 280 7.99 20.03 1.86
N GLY A 281 8.76 20.70 2.72
CA GLY A 281 9.78 21.63 2.27
C GLY A 281 9.20 22.67 1.29
N ASN A 282 9.84 22.86 0.16
CA ASN A 282 9.42 23.78 -0.91
C ASN A 282 8.54 23.14 -2.00
N ALA A 283 7.99 21.95 -1.73
CA ALA A 283 7.15 21.22 -2.66
C ALA A 283 5.71 21.07 -2.16
N GLN A 284 4.78 20.93 -3.10
CA GLN A 284 3.39 20.59 -2.82
C GLN A 284 2.99 19.35 -3.64
N PHE A 285 2.21 18.50 -3.00
CA PHE A 285 1.79 17.19 -3.48
C PHE A 285 0.28 17.09 -3.55
N TRP A 286 -0.26 16.47 -4.59
CA TRP A 286 -1.68 16.17 -4.76
C TRP A 286 -1.87 14.68 -4.95
N SER A 287 -2.55 14.04 -4.00
CA SER A 287 -3.09 12.68 -4.12
C SER A 287 -4.49 12.76 -4.70
N ILE A 288 -4.73 12.03 -5.79
CA ILE A 288 -5.98 12.09 -6.57
C ILE A 288 -6.55 10.67 -6.70
N ASP A 289 -7.84 10.52 -6.41
CA ASP A 289 -8.53 9.24 -6.59
C ASP A 289 -9.06 9.07 -8.02
N THR A 290 -8.32 8.35 -8.85
CA THR A 290 -8.71 8.08 -10.24
C THR A 290 -9.74 6.95 -10.41
N ASN A 291 -10.22 6.35 -9.33
CA ASN A 291 -11.43 5.50 -9.36
C ASN A 291 -12.71 6.33 -9.45
N LYS A 292 -12.62 7.62 -9.14
CA LYS A 292 -13.70 8.59 -9.23
C LYS A 292 -13.59 9.47 -10.48
N PRO A 293 -14.71 10.10 -10.92
CA PRO A 293 -14.66 11.01 -12.07
C PRO A 293 -13.66 12.15 -11.89
N VAL A 294 -12.87 12.38 -12.94
CA VAL A 294 -11.87 13.47 -13.06
C VAL A 294 -12.08 14.31 -14.33
N ASP A 295 -13.28 14.24 -14.90
CA ASP A 295 -13.69 15.10 -16.00
C ASP A 295 -13.99 16.54 -15.52
N PRO A 296 -14.01 17.54 -16.42
CA PRO A 296 -14.17 18.95 -16.03
C PRO A 296 -15.46 19.30 -15.27
N SER A 297 -16.48 18.46 -15.32
CA SER A 297 -17.73 18.66 -14.57
C SER A 297 -17.64 18.17 -13.13
N SER A 298 -16.70 17.27 -12.83
CA SER A 298 -16.57 16.60 -11.55
C SER A 298 -16.11 17.56 -10.42
N GLU A 299 -16.51 17.23 -9.19
CA GLU A 299 -16.07 17.95 -8.00
C GLU A 299 -14.55 17.84 -7.80
N GLN A 300 -14.00 16.66 -8.08
CA GLN A 300 -12.57 16.43 -7.91
C GLN A 300 -11.73 17.25 -8.87
N TYR A 301 -12.14 17.35 -10.15
CA TYR A 301 -11.45 18.20 -11.13
C TYR A 301 -11.43 19.67 -10.69
N LYS A 302 -12.55 20.21 -10.22
CA LYS A 302 -12.64 21.59 -9.72
C LYS A 302 -11.74 21.81 -8.51
N TRP A 303 -11.73 20.88 -7.57
CA TRP A 303 -10.84 20.93 -6.41
C TRP A 303 -9.36 20.92 -6.82
N ILE A 304 -8.96 20.10 -7.79
CA ILE A 304 -7.59 20.06 -8.32
C ILE A 304 -7.24 21.43 -8.92
N ASP A 305 -8.11 21.96 -9.79
CA ASP A 305 -7.89 23.25 -10.47
C ASP A 305 -7.71 24.40 -9.45
N GLU A 306 -8.59 24.48 -8.46
CA GLU A 306 -8.57 25.50 -7.41
C GLU A 306 -7.33 25.40 -6.52
N THR A 307 -7.02 24.22 -6.03
CA THR A 307 -5.88 24.03 -5.11
C THR A 307 -4.54 24.17 -5.80
N MET A 308 -4.41 23.73 -7.06
CA MET A 308 -3.21 23.94 -7.86
C MET A 308 -3.02 25.41 -8.23
N ALA A 309 -4.10 26.15 -8.54
CA ALA A 309 -4.04 27.58 -8.82
C ALA A 309 -3.56 28.39 -7.60
N ALA A 310 -3.94 27.98 -6.39
CA ALA A 310 -3.52 28.61 -5.15
C ALA A 310 -2.06 28.34 -4.76
N SER A 311 -1.44 27.31 -5.34
CA SER A 311 -0.11 26.84 -4.98
C SER A 311 0.99 27.82 -5.36
N LYS A 312 1.87 28.12 -4.39
CA LYS A 312 3.11 28.90 -4.57
C LYS A 312 4.38 28.04 -4.44
N ALA A 313 4.22 26.72 -4.36
CA ALA A 313 5.35 25.80 -4.18
C ALA A 313 6.33 25.90 -5.37
N THR A 314 7.61 25.75 -5.07
CA THR A 314 8.66 25.68 -6.09
C THR A 314 8.50 24.41 -6.94
N TRP A 315 8.19 23.31 -6.28
CA TRP A 315 7.97 22.01 -6.93
C TRP A 315 6.53 21.56 -6.74
N LYS A 316 5.94 21.02 -7.81
CA LYS A 316 4.55 20.55 -7.82
C LYS A 316 4.49 19.13 -8.33
N PHE A 317 3.96 18.24 -7.52
CA PHE A 317 3.81 16.82 -7.83
C PHE A 317 2.36 16.38 -7.71
N ALA A 318 1.85 15.71 -8.72
CA ALA A 318 0.61 14.97 -8.62
C ALA A 318 0.92 13.46 -8.60
N TYR A 319 0.13 12.69 -7.89
CA TYR A 319 0.20 11.24 -7.95
C TYR A 319 -1.19 10.63 -7.81
N HIS A 320 -1.40 9.58 -8.56
CA HIS A 320 -2.64 8.82 -8.60
C HIS A 320 -2.41 7.48 -9.28
N HIS A 321 -3.33 6.56 -9.10
CA HIS A 321 -3.13 5.19 -9.52
C HIS A 321 -3.07 5.04 -11.05
N HIS A 322 -4.16 5.27 -11.78
CA HIS A 322 -4.23 5.00 -13.22
C HIS A 322 -3.44 6.01 -14.05
N PRO A 323 -2.57 5.57 -14.97
CA PRO A 323 -1.69 6.46 -15.73
C PRO A 323 -2.42 7.26 -16.82
N VAL A 324 -2.05 8.54 -16.93
CA VAL A 324 -2.48 9.39 -18.05
C VAL A 324 -1.80 8.98 -19.37
N TYR A 325 -0.53 8.59 -19.29
CA TYR A 325 0.27 8.07 -20.39
C TYR A 325 0.94 6.77 -20.00
N SER A 326 0.80 5.74 -20.82
CA SER A 326 1.48 4.46 -20.66
C SER A 326 1.63 3.77 -22.02
N SER A 327 2.69 2.98 -22.14
CA SER A 327 2.94 2.09 -23.26
C SER A 327 2.83 0.62 -22.88
N ASP A 328 2.03 0.32 -21.88
CA ASP A 328 1.81 -1.07 -21.44
C ASP A 328 1.28 -1.95 -22.59
N GLU A 329 1.69 -3.22 -22.55
CA GLU A 329 1.34 -4.19 -23.59
C GLU A 329 -0.14 -4.58 -23.55
N ASN A 330 -0.69 -4.79 -22.35
CA ASN A 330 -1.99 -5.40 -22.20
C ASN A 330 -3.12 -4.38 -22.09
N ASP A 331 -2.95 -3.35 -21.27
CA ASP A 331 -4.03 -2.43 -20.91
C ASP A 331 -4.18 -1.31 -21.92
N TYR A 332 -3.07 -0.71 -22.37
CA TYR A 332 -3.12 0.52 -23.14
C TYR A 332 -2.27 0.49 -24.41
N GLY A 333 -1.38 -0.47 -24.53
CA GLY A 333 -0.35 -0.50 -25.58
C GLY A 333 -0.57 -1.50 -26.70
N ASP A 334 -1.64 -2.27 -26.71
CA ASP A 334 -1.94 -3.37 -27.65
C ASP A 334 -2.03 -2.95 -29.14
N THR A 335 -0.99 -2.24 -29.62
CA THR A 335 -0.94 -1.69 -30.98
C THR A 335 -1.01 -2.75 -32.10
N TYR A 336 -0.70 -4.01 -31.76
CA TYR A 336 -0.83 -5.15 -32.68
C TYR A 336 -2.27 -5.70 -32.77
N LYS A 337 -3.13 -5.37 -31.81
CA LYS A 337 -4.56 -5.77 -31.81
C LYS A 337 -5.47 -4.64 -32.32
N GLY A 338 -4.99 -3.40 -32.29
CA GLY A 338 -5.77 -2.23 -32.70
C GLY A 338 -5.06 -0.91 -32.32
N PRO A 339 -5.73 0.23 -32.47
CA PRO A 339 -5.18 1.51 -32.01
C PRO A 339 -5.00 1.52 -30.50
N SER A 340 -3.80 1.88 -30.04
CA SER A 340 -3.52 2.07 -28.62
C SER A 340 -4.21 3.32 -28.06
N SER A 341 -4.69 3.25 -26.80
CA SER A 341 -5.14 4.42 -26.05
C SER A 341 -3.98 5.22 -25.43
N TYR A 342 -2.79 4.61 -25.33
CA TYR A 342 -1.60 5.23 -24.75
C TYR A 342 -1.81 5.78 -23.33
N GLY A 343 -2.43 4.99 -22.46
CA GLY A 343 -2.85 5.33 -21.11
C GLY A 343 -4.36 5.38 -20.97
N ASP A 344 -4.87 5.58 -19.77
CA ASP A 344 -6.32 5.60 -19.53
C ASP A 344 -6.96 6.89 -20.10
N PRO A 345 -7.79 6.78 -21.14
CA PRO A 345 -8.40 7.96 -21.75
C PRO A 345 -9.35 8.73 -20.82
N ARG A 346 -9.89 8.09 -19.79
CA ARG A 346 -10.75 8.74 -18.77
C ARG A 346 -10.00 9.80 -18.00
N HIS A 347 -8.69 9.63 -17.83
CA HIS A 347 -7.83 10.51 -17.03
C HIS A 347 -7.09 11.56 -17.87
N ARG A 348 -7.26 11.57 -19.20
CA ARG A 348 -6.59 12.50 -20.10
C ARG A 348 -6.90 13.99 -19.81
N HIS A 349 -8.05 14.28 -19.22
CA HIS A 349 -8.41 15.63 -18.79
C HIS A 349 -7.44 16.20 -17.74
N LEU A 350 -6.82 15.35 -16.92
CA LEU A 350 -5.85 15.78 -15.91
C LEU A 350 -4.58 16.39 -16.54
N ALA A 351 -4.16 15.90 -17.72
CA ALA A 351 -2.99 16.44 -18.40
C ALA A 351 -3.10 17.97 -18.62
N ALA A 352 -4.27 18.43 -19.06
CA ALA A 352 -4.50 19.87 -19.28
C ALA A 352 -4.40 20.69 -17.98
N LEU A 353 -4.85 20.14 -16.83
CA LEU A 353 -4.68 20.80 -15.53
C LEU A 353 -3.21 20.85 -15.11
N TYR A 354 -2.49 19.77 -15.27
CA TYR A 354 -1.08 19.68 -14.91
C TYR A 354 -0.24 20.67 -15.74
N GLU A 355 -0.51 20.75 -17.03
CA GLU A 355 0.13 21.74 -17.93
C GLU A 355 -0.24 23.18 -17.60
N LYS A 356 -1.51 23.46 -17.26
CA LYS A 356 -2.02 24.78 -16.87
C LYS A 356 -1.33 25.27 -15.61
N HIS A 357 -1.15 24.42 -14.61
CA HIS A 357 -0.64 24.79 -13.30
C HIS A 357 0.86 24.52 -13.11
N GLY A 358 1.55 24.02 -14.15
CA GLY A 358 2.98 23.79 -14.14
C GLY A 358 3.39 22.69 -13.15
N VAL A 359 2.68 21.57 -13.18
CA VAL A 359 3.10 20.35 -12.45
C VAL A 359 4.41 19.84 -13.08
N ASP A 360 5.37 19.49 -12.26
CA ASP A 360 6.69 19.06 -12.72
C ASP A 360 6.73 17.60 -13.10
N ILE A 361 6.17 16.74 -12.21
CA ILE A 361 6.12 15.29 -12.40
C ILE A 361 4.77 14.77 -11.89
N VAL A 362 4.21 13.83 -12.64
CA VAL A 362 3.06 13.02 -12.24
C VAL A 362 3.54 11.58 -12.04
N PHE A 363 3.25 11.00 -10.88
CA PHE A 363 3.58 9.61 -10.56
C PHE A 363 2.33 8.73 -10.62
N ASN A 364 2.44 7.56 -11.22
CA ASN A 364 1.34 6.62 -11.42
C ASN A 364 1.76 5.19 -11.04
N GLY A 365 0.79 4.40 -10.57
CA GLY A 365 0.84 2.96 -10.40
C GLY A 365 0.10 2.23 -11.50
N HIS A 366 -0.66 1.19 -11.12
CA HIS A 366 -1.56 0.38 -11.93
C HIS A 366 -0.86 -0.55 -12.92
N ILE A 367 0.12 -0.07 -13.62
CA ILE A 367 0.92 -0.86 -14.55
C ILE A 367 2.15 -1.38 -13.80
N HIS A 368 2.26 -2.71 -13.69
CA HIS A 368 3.31 -3.35 -12.90
C HIS A 368 4.66 -3.39 -13.62
N SER A 369 5.07 -2.21 -14.08
CA SER A 369 6.35 -1.96 -14.72
C SER A 369 6.81 -0.52 -14.42
N TYR A 370 7.96 -0.15 -14.91
CA TYR A 370 8.43 1.23 -14.88
C TYR A 370 8.40 1.84 -16.27
N GLU A 371 7.77 3.01 -16.38
CA GLU A 371 7.87 3.84 -17.56
C GLU A 371 8.06 5.30 -17.19
N ARG A 372 8.99 5.98 -17.86
CA ARG A 372 9.15 7.43 -17.79
C ARG A 372 9.02 8.05 -19.18
N THR A 373 8.22 9.10 -19.28
CA THR A 373 8.02 9.82 -20.54
C THR A 373 9.05 10.93 -20.74
N TRP A 374 9.22 11.35 -22.00
CA TRP A 374 9.69 12.69 -22.28
C TRP A 374 8.73 13.71 -21.66
N PRO A 375 9.17 14.95 -21.38
CA PRO A 375 8.24 15.99 -20.94
C PRO A 375 7.17 16.27 -22.00
N ILE A 376 5.90 16.26 -21.62
CA ILE A 376 4.76 16.35 -22.55
C ILE A 376 4.00 17.63 -22.31
N ARG A 377 3.64 18.34 -23.40
CA ARG A 377 2.72 19.47 -23.42
C ARG A 377 1.92 19.48 -24.72
N ASP A 378 0.61 19.70 -24.61
CA ASP A 378 -0.31 19.73 -25.76
C ASP A 378 -0.17 18.47 -26.66
N GLY A 379 0.03 17.28 -26.05
CA GLY A 379 0.21 16.02 -26.76
C GLY A 379 1.50 15.91 -27.57
N LYS A 380 2.54 16.65 -27.24
CA LYS A 380 3.86 16.66 -27.90
C LYS A 380 4.97 16.72 -26.87
N VAL A 381 6.18 16.33 -27.28
CA VAL A 381 7.38 16.52 -26.45
C VAL A 381 7.71 18.01 -26.38
N ASP A 382 7.74 18.55 -25.17
CA ASP A 382 8.19 19.92 -24.87
C ASP A 382 9.23 19.87 -23.74
N MET A 383 10.49 19.96 -24.09
CA MET A 383 11.61 19.80 -23.16
C MET A 383 11.71 20.94 -22.13
N GLU A 384 11.10 22.08 -22.41
CA GLU A 384 11.18 23.28 -21.55
C GLU A 384 10.04 23.37 -20.54
N ARG A 385 8.80 23.06 -20.99
CA ARG A 385 7.58 23.32 -20.21
C ARG A 385 6.70 22.11 -20.04
N GLY A 386 7.11 20.94 -20.57
CA GLY A 386 6.33 19.72 -20.52
C GLY A 386 6.31 19.10 -19.12
N VAL A 387 5.20 18.45 -18.80
CA VAL A 387 5.00 17.63 -17.61
C VAL A 387 5.62 16.25 -17.87
N ARG A 388 6.30 15.69 -16.87
CA ARG A 388 6.87 14.35 -16.93
C ARG A 388 5.92 13.37 -16.24
N TYR A 389 5.70 12.21 -16.87
CA TYR A 389 4.89 11.15 -16.28
C TYR A 389 5.80 9.96 -15.95
N VAL A 390 5.65 9.41 -14.77
CA VAL A 390 6.43 8.28 -14.27
C VAL A 390 5.47 7.22 -13.74
N VAL A 391 5.36 6.11 -14.43
CA VAL A 391 4.73 4.90 -13.91
C VAL A 391 5.76 4.15 -13.08
N ALA A 392 5.42 3.79 -11.86
CA ALA A 392 6.29 3.06 -10.93
C ALA A 392 5.48 2.04 -10.11
N GLY A 393 4.80 1.13 -10.81
CA GLY A 393 3.91 0.11 -10.24
C GLY A 393 4.58 -1.24 -9.98
N GLY A 394 5.89 -1.31 -9.89
CA GLY A 394 6.61 -2.58 -9.68
C GLY A 394 6.85 -2.96 -8.21
N GLY A 395 5.99 -2.55 -7.27
CA GLY A 395 6.18 -2.77 -5.83
C GLY A 395 5.96 -4.20 -5.33
N GLY A 396 5.27 -5.05 -6.10
CA GLY A 396 4.97 -6.42 -5.67
C GLY A 396 4.04 -7.19 -6.59
N GLY A 397 3.15 -6.52 -7.31
CA GLY A 397 2.21 -7.11 -8.25
C GLY A 397 2.88 -7.92 -9.38
N GLY A 398 2.11 -8.71 -10.09
CA GLY A 398 2.59 -9.50 -11.23
C GLY A 398 3.14 -8.60 -12.32
N LEU A 399 4.42 -8.77 -12.71
CA LEU A 399 5.11 -7.88 -13.64
C LEU A 399 4.55 -7.90 -15.05
N GLU A 400 4.32 -6.73 -15.61
CA GLU A 400 3.83 -6.47 -16.97
C GLU A 400 4.95 -5.99 -17.90
N SER A 401 4.67 -5.93 -19.17
CA SER A 401 5.63 -5.58 -20.21
C SER A 401 5.17 -4.38 -21.03
N ALA A 402 6.11 -3.55 -21.45
CA ALA A 402 5.82 -2.49 -22.39
C ALA A 402 5.42 -3.04 -23.76
N SER A 403 4.60 -2.28 -24.49
CA SER A 403 4.23 -2.55 -25.87
C SER A 403 5.45 -2.84 -26.77
N PRO A 404 5.33 -3.74 -27.75
CA PRO A 404 6.41 -3.99 -28.72
C PRO A 404 6.75 -2.77 -29.56
N THR A 405 5.84 -1.81 -29.70
CA THR A 405 6.07 -0.55 -30.42
C THR A 405 6.30 0.58 -29.44
N ARG A 406 7.41 1.30 -29.61
CA ARG A 406 7.75 2.44 -28.77
C ARG A 406 6.89 3.67 -29.12
N PRO A 407 6.00 4.13 -28.22
CA PRO A 407 5.28 5.39 -28.41
C PRO A 407 6.21 6.60 -28.46
N TRP A 408 5.72 7.69 -29.04
CA TRP A 408 6.47 8.95 -29.20
C TRP A 408 6.87 9.59 -27.85
N PHE A 409 6.13 9.31 -26.79
CA PHE A 409 6.35 9.91 -25.47
C PHE A 409 7.31 9.09 -24.59
N THR A 410 7.50 7.81 -24.85
CA THR A 410 8.28 6.92 -23.97
C THR A 410 9.77 7.28 -24.03
N GLN A 411 10.34 7.61 -22.88
CA GLN A 411 11.77 7.85 -22.72
C GLN A 411 12.51 6.62 -22.18
N ARG A 412 11.98 6.01 -21.12
CA ARG A 412 12.56 4.84 -20.43
C ARG A 412 11.49 3.85 -20.08
N VAL A 413 11.78 2.55 -20.17
CA VAL A 413 10.97 1.45 -19.66
C VAL A 413 11.88 0.46 -18.93
N TYR A 414 11.33 -0.19 -17.90
CA TYR A 414 11.99 -1.28 -17.19
C TYR A 414 10.92 -2.25 -16.67
N ARG A 415 11.11 -3.55 -16.94
CA ARG A 415 10.26 -4.62 -16.42
C ARG A 415 10.97 -5.28 -15.23
N GLY A 416 10.51 -5.02 -14.03
CA GLY A 416 11.07 -5.57 -12.80
C GLY A 416 10.55 -4.87 -11.56
N HIS A 417 10.62 -5.53 -10.42
CA HIS A 417 10.29 -4.89 -9.15
C HIS A 417 11.27 -3.77 -8.85
N HIS A 418 10.74 -2.64 -8.35
CA HIS A 418 11.54 -1.42 -8.20
C HIS A 418 10.97 -0.44 -7.19
N VAL A 419 11.80 0.51 -6.82
CA VAL A 419 11.47 1.70 -6.05
C VAL A 419 12.16 2.90 -6.66
N ALA A 420 11.56 4.08 -6.59
CA ALA A 420 12.22 5.32 -6.97
C ALA A 420 12.46 6.21 -5.74
N ASN A 421 13.43 7.10 -5.83
CA ASN A 421 13.74 8.11 -4.83
C ASN A 421 13.96 9.46 -5.49
N VAL A 422 13.34 10.50 -4.95
CA VAL A 422 13.47 11.88 -5.43
C VAL A 422 14.17 12.70 -4.35
N MET A 423 15.22 13.38 -4.72
CA MET A 423 15.97 14.32 -3.87
C MET A 423 15.76 15.73 -4.39
N ILE A 424 15.42 16.65 -3.48
CA ILE A 424 15.18 18.06 -3.79
C ILE A 424 16.15 18.92 -2.98
N SER A 425 16.83 19.82 -3.66
CA SER A 425 17.67 20.86 -3.03
C SER A 425 17.40 22.19 -3.72
N GLY A 426 16.62 23.05 -3.07
CA GLY A 426 16.21 24.33 -3.61
C GLY A 426 15.47 24.17 -4.96
N ARG A 427 16.12 24.54 -6.05
CA ARG A 427 15.57 24.49 -7.41
C ARG A 427 16.12 23.35 -8.27
N SER A 428 16.84 22.42 -7.65
CA SER A 428 17.37 21.22 -8.29
C SER A 428 16.64 19.98 -7.76
N LEU A 429 16.34 19.05 -8.65
CA LEU A 429 15.72 17.77 -8.38
C LEU A 429 16.51 16.68 -9.09
N THR A 430 16.79 15.60 -8.37
CA THR A 430 17.30 14.35 -8.92
C THR A 430 16.36 13.21 -8.54
N MET A 431 15.86 12.47 -9.53
CA MET A 431 15.13 11.22 -9.33
C MET A 431 16.02 10.05 -9.76
N GLN A 432 16.04 9.02 -8.96
CA GLN A 432 16.74 7.76 -9.20
C GLN A 432 15.77 6.60 -9.05
N ALA A 433 15.85 5.61 -9.93
CA ALA A 433 15.05 4.39 -9.84
C ALA A 433 15.97 3.17 -9.73
N PHE A 434 15.63 2.29 -8.78
CA PHE A 434 16.43 1.13 -8.40
C PHE A 434 15.60 -0.13 -8.51
N ASP A 435 16.22 -1.20 -8.99
CA ASP A 435 15.62 -2.52 -9.02
C ASP A 435 15.61 -3.21 -7.64
N LEU A 436 15.07 -4.43 -7.60
CA LEU A 436 14.97 -5.22 -6.37
C LEU A 436 16.34 -5.51 -5.71
N GLU A 437 17.41 -5.58 -6.48
CA GLU A 437 18.78 -5.77 -6.02
C GLU A 437 19.48 -4.46 -5.66
N GLY A 438 18.80 -3.33 -5.74
CA GLY A 438 19.36 -2.00 -5.45
C GLY A 438 20.25 -1.44 -6.58
N ARG A 439 20.16 -2.00 -7.80
CA ARG A 439 20.90 -1.50 -8.96
C ARG A 439 20.17 -0.32 -9.59
N LEU A 440 20.88 0.77 -9.79
CA LEU A 440 20.37 1.97 -10.45
C LEU A 440 20.10 1.68 -11.94
N PHE A 441 18.86 1.86 -12.41
CA PHE A 441 18.51 1.67 -13.81
C PHE A 441 17.99 2.93 -14.52
N ASP A 442 17.57 3.96 -13.77
CA ASP A 442 17.17 5.24 -14.35
C ASP A 442 17.58 6.42 -13.47
N VAL A 443 17.92 7.54 -14.11
CA VAL A 443 18.22 8.83 -13.47
C VAL A 443 17.56 9.94 -14.25
N MET A 444 16.95 10.88 -13.55
CA MET A 444 16.40 12.11 -14.13
C MET A 444 16.81 13.30 -13.28
N GLU A 445 17.28 14.35 -13.94
CA GLU A 445 17.62 15.62 -13.30
C GLU A 445 16.77 16.76 -13.86
N ILE A 446 16.30 17.63 -12.99
CA ILE A 446 15.56 18.85 -13.35
C ILE A 446 16.15 20.02 -12.58
N ALA A 447 16.48 21.07 -13.30
CA ALA A 447 16.88 22.36 -12.71
C ALA A 447 15.92 23.45 -13.16
N LYS A 448 15.33 24.17 -12.20
CA LYS A 448 14.49 25.32 -12.46
C LYS A 448 15.32 26.60 -12.49
N PRO A 449 15.08 27.52 -13.44
CA PRO A 449 15.77 28.81 -13.46
C PRO A 449 15.49 29.61 -12.16
N ALA A 450 16.43 30.47 -11.76
CA ALA A 450 16.19 31.38 -10.66
C ALA A 450 14.93 32.25 -10.95
N PRO A 451 14.15 32.63 -9.91
CA PRO A 451 13.08 33.59 -10.10
C PRO A 451 13.65 34.84 -10.75
N ALA A 452 12.92 35.40 -11.73
CA ALA A 452 13.29 36.71 -12.27
C ALA A 452 13.37 37.71 -11.10
N ALA A 453 14.48 38.44 -10.99
CA ALA A 453 14.59 39.47 -9.97
C ALA A 453 13.39 40.43 -10.14
N SER A 454 12.62 40.59 -9.09
CA SER A 454 11.55 41.61 -9.06
C SER A 454 12.21 42.96 -9.28
N ARG A 455 11.96 43.53 -10.47
CA ARG A 455 12.36 44.91 -10.77
C ARG A 455 11.49 45.88 -10.00
#